data_427f035d81e2a150f3aec5b1d3ba6781
#
_entry.id   427f035d81e2a150f3aec5b1d3ba6781
#
_cell.length_a   1.000
_cell.length_b   1.000
_cell.length_c   1.000
_cell.angle_alpha   90.00
_cell.angle_beta   90.00
_cell.angle_gamma   90.00
#
_symmetry.space_group_name_H-M   'P 1'
#
loop_
_entity.id
_entity.type
_entity.pdbx_description
1 polymer ?
#
loop_
_entity_poly.entity_id
_entity_poly.type
_entity_poly.pdbx_seq_one_letter_code
_entity_poly.pdbx_strand_id
1 'polypeptide(L)'
;TQSFENGVKYASTFDPLRAMPYVIADSTGGNWQKQHYDMWADMSVPIVRGLLYGGLGVDIEVGRGAKKIDPRPQAGMCRIELKPSLSVNFAEDFSVSAGFIYSLYRENSNLILYDSSVPQKLYLLKGLGQYTYEIFGSTERERKYEGNTLGAALDLRYTEDSSNYLSIYGEYRNGLEKVLDIDYNKPHHRGNYYTHDFRTGYATSIEMPRYRDVLAVKMEYSGLRHSGREFVQHFDSSSDVNGWVTDSELPGRYTNKEDHLFCSATYFLNDRDSFRRSWAFTVEGEINNCVQEYRAAAAKETIKNYRYALAVQKYVFTRSGVFDISLKGKMSEGNGSFLEYTPRETEDTNITAGLIDHDFALPSNWYSGDIDLGYTWTLKRGNALRLQAQAFFKDSGRNRLTDEENGLDADSAPGRWWRAGCALGVAFKF
;
A
#
# COMPACT_ATOMS: atom_id res chain seq x y z
N THR A 1 -0.21 15.52 -1.89
CA THR A 1 -0.15 15.24 -3.35
C THR A 1 -1.52 15.46 -3.99
N GLN A 2 -1.55 15.73 -5.29
CA GLN A 2 -2.74 15.78 -6.11
C GLN A 2 -2.53 14.84 -7.29
N SER A 3 -3.50 13.96 -7.57
CA SER A 3 -3.43 13.05 -8.70
C SER A 3 -4.69 13.10 -9.57
N PHE A 4 -4.51 12.78 -10.85
CA PHE A 4 -5.57 12.65 -11.84
C PHE A 4 -5.45 11.28 -12.49
N GLU A 5 -6.48 10.46 -12.34
CA GLU A 5 -6.54 9.12 -12.90
C GLU A 5 -7.63 9.07 -13.97
N ASN A 6 -7.28 8.64 -15.19
CA ASN A 6 -8.18 8.65 -16.31
C ASN A 6 -8.78 7.26 -16.57
N GLY A 7 -10.05 7.24 -16.97
CA GLY A 7 -10.72 6.03 -17.43
C GLY A 7 -10.92 4.95 -16.36
N VAL A 8 -10.89 5.32 -15.07
CA VAL A 8 -11.02 4.36 -13.96
C VAL A 8 -12.41 3.78 -13.93
N LYS A 9 -12.50 2.45 -13.96
CA LYS A 9 -13.71 1.66 -13.80
C LYS A 9 -13.61 0.82 -12.52
N TYR A 10 -14.73 0.31 -12.05
CA TYR A 10 -14.83 -0.64 -10.94
C TYR A 10 -14.18 -0.20 -9.62
N ALA A 11 -14.06 1.11 -9.39
CA ALA A 11 -13.49 1.66 -8.18
C ALA A 11 -14.34 2.80 -7.63
N SER A 12 -14.74 2.71 -6.37
CA SER A 12 -15.45 3.78 -5.64
C SER A 12 -14.73 4.19 -4.36
N THR A 13 -13.67 3.49 -3.97
CA THR A 13 -12.84 3.79 -2.80
C THR A 13 -11.76 4.80 -3.16
N PHE A 14 -11.21 5.45 -2.13
CA PHE A 14 -10.09 6.37 -2.31
C PHE A 14 -8.85 5.67 -2.88
N ASP A 15 -8.50 4.50 -2.31
CA ASP A 15 -7.42 3.64 -2.80
C ASP A 15 -7.99 2.29 -3.27
N PRO A 16 -8.18 2.10 -4.58
CA PRO A 16 -8.66 0.84 -5.13
C PRO A 16 -7.62 -0.29 -5.05
N LEU A 17 -6.32 0.01 -4.84
CA LEU A 17 -5.27 -0.98 -4.68
C LEU A 17 -5.16 -1.51 -3.25
N ARG A 18 -5.91 -0.94 -2.33
CA ARG A 18 -6.04 -1.46 -0.97
C ARG A 18 -6.68 -2.85 -1.00
N ALA A 19 -6.06 -3.81 -0.34
CA ALA A 19 -6.49 -5.21 -0.33
C ALA A 19 -7.84 -5.42 0.42
N MET A 20 -8.87 -4.63 0.05
CA MET A 20 -10.24 -4.71 0.57
C MET A 20 -11.15 -5.36 -0.45
N PRO A 21 -11.69 -6.58 -0.20
CA PRO A 21 -12.54 -7.27 -1.17
C PRO A 21 -13.95 -6.66 -1.30
N TYR A 22 -14.43 -6.02 -0.25
CA TYR A 22 -15.80 -5.53 -0.15
C TYR A 22 -15.94 -4.09 -0.63
N VAL A 23 -15.91 -3.87 -1.93
CA VAL A 23 -15.98 -2.54 -2.56
C VAL A 23 -17.28 -2.41 -3.35
N ILE A 24 -17.87 -1.21 -3.42
CA ILE A 24 -18.90 -0.90 -4.42
C ILE A 24 -18.19 -0.47 -5.69
N ALA A 25 -18.66 -0.94 -6.82
CA ALA A 25 -18.10 -0.62 -8.12
C ALA A 25 -19.21 -0.33 -9.15
N ASP A 26 -18.83 0.42 -10.18
CA ASP A 26 -19.64 0.65 -11.37
C ASP A 26 -18.84 0.37 -12.63
N SER A 27 -19.48 0.02 -13.72
CA SER A 27 -18.84 -0.26 -15.01
C SER A 27 -18.57 1.01 -15.83
N THR A 28 -19.06 2.16 -15.40
CA THR A 28 -18.91 3.42 -16.12
C THR A 28 -17.54 4.01 -15.87
N GLY A 29 -16.71 4.06 -16.91
CA GLY A 29 -15.39 4.70 -16.82
C GLY A 29 -15.48 6.18 -16.52
N GLY A 30 -14.49 6.72 -15.84
CA GLY A 30 -14.46 8.15 -15.54
C GLY A 30 -13.12 8.60 -14.99
N ASN A 31 -12.94 9.92 -14.95
CA ASN A 31 -11.71 10.52 -14.48
C ASN A 31 -11.84 10.88 -12.99
N TRP A 32 -10.94 10.37 -12.19
CA TRP A 32 -10.83 10.70 -10.78
C TRP A 32 -9.89 11.89 -10.56
N GLN A 33 -10.29 12.75 -9.65
CA GLN A 33 -9.42 13.76 -9.05
C GLN A 33 -9.25 13.43 -7.59
N LYS A 34 -8.01 13.25 -7.15
CA LYS A 34 -7.68 12.90 -5.77
C LYS A 34 -6.74 13.93 -5.14
N GLN A 35 -6.94 14.21 -3.88
CA GLN A 35 -6.02 14.97 -3.02
C GLN A 35 -5.65 14.12 -1.83
N HIS A 36 -4.37 14.09 -1.49
CA HIS A 36 -3.82 13.28 -0.43
C HIS A 36 -2.79 14.09 0.36
N TYR A 37 -2.93 14.05 1.67
CA TYR A 37 -2.05 14.72 2.62
C TYR A 37 -1.54 13.70 3.61
N ASP A 38 -0.22 13.70 3.78
CA ASP A 38 0.54 12.79 4.63
C ASP A 38 1.38 13.63 5.58
N MET A 39 1.21 13.43 6.87
CA MET A 39 1.94 14.14 7.91
C MET A 39 2.45 13.15 8.92
N TRP A 40 3.71 13.26 9.28
CA TRP A 40 4.31 12.43 10.30
C TRP A 40 5.18 13.25 11.24
N ALA A 41 5.26 12.80 12.48
CA ALA A 41 6.11 13.39 13.50
C ALA A 41 6.63 12.29 14.42
N ASP A 42 7.93 12.32 14.69
CA ASP A 42 8.59 11.44 15.64
C ASP A 42 9.27 12.27 16.72
N MET A 43 9.07 11.88 17.97
CA MET A 43 9.69 12.51 19.13
C MET A 43 10.34 11.44 20.00
N SER A 44 11.54 11.74 20.48
CA SER A 44 12.24 10.89 21.47
C SER A 44 12.78 11.77 22.60
N VAL A 45 12.58 11.33 23.85
CA VAL A 45 13.02 12.03 25.04
C VAL A 45 13.77 11.09 25.97
N PRO A 46 14.89 11.50 26.58
CA PRO A 46 15.56 10.71 27.61
C PRO A 46 14.72 10.75 28.90
N ILE A 47 14.26 9.56 29.37
CA ILE A 47 13.63 9.39 30.68
C ILE A 47 14.73 9.24 31.74
N VAL A 48 15.72 8.35 31.46
CA VAL A 48 16.95 8.23 32.24
C VAL A 48 18.11 8.42 31.25
N ARG A 49 18.88 9.49 31.48
CA ARG A 49 19.94 9.90 30.55
C ARG A 49 20.95 8.79 30.30
N GLY A 50 21.17 8.46 29.04
CA GLY A 50 22.09 7.40 28.62
C GLY A 50 21.53 5.98 28.70
N LEU A 51 20.43 5.75 29.42
CA LEU A 51 19.89 4.40 29.67
C LEU A 51 18.50 4.19 29.06
N LEU A 52 17.53 5.07 29.33
CA LEU A 52 16.13 4.86 28.96
C LEU A 52 15.58 6.06 28.22
N TYR A 53 14.96 5.80 27.07
CA TYR A 53 14.33 6.79 26.21
C TYR A 53 12.87 6.43 25.96
N GLY A 54 11.99 7.41 26.01
CA GLY A 54 10.60 7.30 25.56
C GLY A 54 10.45 7.91 24.18
N GLY A 55 9.73 7.24 23.31
CA GLY A 55 9.44 7.71 21.96
C GLY A 55 7.94 7.77 21.68
N LEU A 56 7.53 8.66 20.79
CA LEU A 56 6.20 8.73 20.23
C LEU A 56 6.28 9.09 18.77
N GLY A 57 5.83 8.19 17.89
CA GLY A 57 5.58 8.44 16.48
C GLY A 57 4.09 8.70 16.26
N VAL A 58 3.76 9.62 15.36
CA VAL A 58 2.41 9.94 14.92
C VAL A 58 2.42 10.06 13.41
N ASP A 59 1.57 9.27 12.72
CA ASP A 59 1.30 9.39 11.30
C ASP A 59 -0.16 9.76 11.08
N ILE A 60 -0.42 10.74 10.24
CA ILE A 60 -1.78 11.17 9.88
C ILE A 60 -1.86 11.24 8.36
N GLU A 61 -2.79 10.50 7.80
CA GLU A 61 -3.07 10.44 6.37
C GLU A 61 -4.52 10.85 6.13
N VAL A 62 -4.73 11.82 5.25
CA VAL A 62 -6.07 12.30 4.88
C VAL A 62 -6.16 12.37 3.37
N GLY A 63 -7.20 11.76 2.82
CA GLY A 63 -7.43 11.72 1.39
C GLY A 63 -8.87 12.06 1.02
N ARG A 64 -9.03 12.66 -0.15
CA ARG A 64 -10.33 12.89 -0.77
C ARG A 64 -10.23 12.70 -2.27
N GLY A 65 -11.20 11.99 -2.85
CA GLY A 65 -11.29 11.76 -4.28
C GLY A 65 -12.72 11.82 -4.79
N ALA A 66 -12.90 12.20 -6.05
CA ALA A 66 -14.20 12.21 -6.70
C ALA A 66 -14.09 11.98 -8.21
N LYS A 67 -15.13 11.33 -8.76
CA LYS A 67 -15.38 11.15 -10.19
C LYS A 67 -16.56 12.01 -10.61
N LYS A 68 -16.52 12.60 -11.82
CA LYS A 68 -17.56 13.54 -12.30
C LYS A 68 -18.65 12.90 -13.17
N ILE A 69 -18.51 11.63 -13.53
CA ILE A 69 -19.45 10.89 -14.37
C ILE A 69 -20.31 9.98 -13.49
N ASP A 70 -21.63 9.94 -13.76
CA ASP A 70 -22.58 9.10 -13.00
C ASP A 70 -22.32 7.59 -13.20
N PRO A 71 -22.44 6.81 -12.12
CA PRO A 71 -22.58 7.25 -10.75
C PRO A 71 -21.32 7.96 -10.29
N ARG A 72 -21.46 9.02 -9.49
CA ARG A 72 -20.33 9.88 -9.05
C ARG A 72 -19.83 9.45 -7.69
N PRO A 73 -18.85 8.55 -7.59
CA PRO A 73 -18.24 8.22 -6.32
C PRO A 73 -17.48 9.43 -5.77
N GLN A 74 -17.65 9.65 -4.48
CA GLN A 74 -16.91 10.61 -3.67
C GLN A 74 -16.38 9.84 -2.46
N ALA A 75 -15.07 9.66 -2.39
CA ALA A 75 -14.41 8.97 -1.30
C ALA A 75 -13.62 9.95 -0.44
N GLY A 76 -13.80 9.87 0.86
CA GLY A 76 -13.00 10.60 1.84
C GLY A 76 -12.43 9.64 2.88
N MET A 77 -11.11 9.66 3.10
CA MET A 77 -10.44 8.79 4.04
C MET A 77 -9.61 9.55 5.06
N CYS A 78 -9.45 8.96 6.23
CA CYS A 78 -8.54 9.39 7.27
C CYS A 78 -7.92 8.16 7.94
N ARG A 79 -6.59 8.16 8.07
CA ARG A 79 -5.85 7.19 8.89
C ARG A 79 -5.01 7.94 9.90
N ILE A 80 -5.05 7.49 11.14
CA ILE A 80 -4.21 8.00 12.23
C ILE A 80 -3.50 6.81 12.84
N GLU A 81 -2.18 6.88 12.93
CA GLU A 81 -1.38 5.85 13.58
C GLU A 81 -0.53 6.46 14.68
N LEU A 82 -0.57 5.84 15.86
CA LEU A 82 0.19 6.22 17.05
C LEU A 82 1.18 5.10 17.39
N LYS A 83 2.45 5.46 17.63
CA LYS A 83 3.56 4.54 17.90
C LYS A 83 4.34 4.94 19.15
N PRO A 84 3.77 4.80 20.35
CA PRO A 84 4.55 4.94 21.57
C PRO A 84 5.61 3.84 21.67
N SER A 85 6.81 4.20 22.13
CA SER A 85 7.93 3.29 22.24
C SER A 85 8.82 3.57 23.44
N LEU A 86 9.52 2.53 23.89
CA LEU A 86 10.56 2.61 24.91
C LEU A 86 11.83 1.99 24.34
N SER A 87 12.97 2.64 24.58
CA SER A 87 14.29 2.14 24.18
C SER A 87 15.22 2.14 25.37
N VAL A 88 15.91 1.03 25.60
CA VAL A 88 16.88 0.83 26.67
C VAL A 88 18.24 0.59 26.05
N ASN A 89 19.24 1.39 26.45
CA ASN A 89 20.65 1.15 26.18
C ASN A 89 21.25 0.39 27.37
N PHE A 90 21.42 -0.92 27.24
CA PHE A 90 21.94 -1.75 28.34
C PHE A 90 23.46 -1.91 28.28
N ALA A 91 24.11 -1.47 27.20
CA ALA A 91 25.55 -1.32 27.05
C ALA A 91 25.84 -0.12 26.14
N GLU A 92 27.09 0.32 26.05
CA GLU A 92 27.47 1.47 25.22
C GLU A 92 27.03 1.29 23.75
N ASP A 93 27.12 0.04 23.25
CA ASP A 93 26.89 -0.29 21.85
C ASP A 93 25.56 -1.02 21.62
N PHE A 94 24.85 -1.43 22.67
CA PHE A 94 23.62 -2.24 22.54
C PHE A 94 22.39 -1.51 23.03
N SER A 95 21.35 -1.55 22.21
CA SER A 95 20.02 -1.06 22.58
C SER A 95 18.92 -2.05 22.20
N VAL A 96 17.85 -2.04 22.99
CA VAL A 96 16.58 -2.74 22.73
C VAL A 96 15.48 -1.72 22.74
N SER A 97 14.65 -1.73 21.71
CA SER A 97 13.47 -0.86 21.62
C SER A 97 12.22 -1.72 21.47
N ALA A 98 11.18 -1.40 22.23
CA ALA A 98 9.86 -2.00 22.11
C ALA A 98 8.83 -0.92 21.89
N GLY A 99 7.92 -1.15 20.95
CA GLY A 99 6.86 -0.20 20.58
C GLY A 99 5.49 -0.88 20.52
N PHE A 100 4.47 -0.08 20.80
CA PHE A 100 3.07 -0.42 20.56
C PHE A 100 2.58 0.38 19.36
N ILE A 101 1.67 -0.19 18.56
CA ILE A 101 1.10 0.44 17.38
C ILE A 101 -0.41 0.45 17.52
N TYR A 102 -1.02 1.60 17.37
CA TYR A 102 -2.47 1.74 17.24
C TYR A 102 -2.79 2.53 15.98
N SER A 103 -3.57 1.93 15.07
CA SER A 103 -4.01 2.60 13.86
C SER A 103 -5.53 2.62 13.77
N LEU A 104 -6.07 3.76 13.43
CA LEU A 104 -7.47 4.01 13.16
C LEU A 104 -7.63 4.35 11.68
N TYR A 105 -8.52 3.65 10.99
CA TYR A 105 -8.88 3.93 9.59
C TYR A 105 -10.37 4.23 9.49
N ARG A 106 -10.70 5.28 8.76
CA ARG A 106 -12.08 5.64 8.43
C ARG A 106 -12.14 6.09 6.98
N GLU A 107 -13.08 5.52 6.23
CA GLU A 107 -13.37 5.95 4.87
C GLU A 107 -14.88 5.97 4.67
N ASN A 108 -15.38 7.05 4.06
CA ASN A 108 -16.74 7.15 3.54
C ASN A 108 -16.67 7.22 2.02
N SER A 109 -17.36 6.30 1.36
CA SER A 109 -17.52 6.27 -0.09
C SER A 109 -19.00 6.48 -0.42
N ASN A 110 -19.32 7.66 -0.97
CA ASN A 110 -20.65 8.03 -1.39
C ASN A 110 -20.75 7.94 -2.91
N LEU A 111 -21.75 7.23 -3.42
CA LEU A 111 -22.10 7.23 -4.83
C LEU A 111 -23.35 8.10 -5.01
N ILE A 112 -23.25 9.10 -5.87
CA ILE A 112 -24.32 10.06 -6.15
C ILE A 112 -24.77 9.88 -7.59
N LEU A 113 -26.08 9.77 -7.79
CA LEU A 113 -26.70 9.73 -9.10
C LEU A 113 -27.41 11.06 -9.37
N TYR A 114 -26.90 11.83 -10.32
CA TYR A 114 -27.51 13.12 -10.71
C TYR A 114 -28.73 12.92 -11.59
N ASP A 115 -28.65 11.95 -12.52
CA ASP A 115 -29.78 11.59 -13.36
C ASP A 115 -30.41 10.27 -12.88
N SER A 116 -31.35 10.38 -11.96
CA SER A 116 -32.08 9.24 -11.43
C SER A 116 -33.10 8.61 -12.42
N SER A 117 -33.32 9.26 -13.58
CA SER A 117 -34.18 8.70 -14.63
C SER A 117 -33.52 7.52 -15.35
N VAL A 118 -32.17 7.39 -15.25
CA VAL A 118 -31.39 6.30 -15.82
C VAL A 118 -30.78 5.47 -14.69
N PRO A 119 -31.48 4.40 -14.23
CA PRO A 119 -30.94 3.54 -13.18
C PRO A 119 -29.60 2.94 -13.57
N GLN A 120 -28.66 2.95 -12.65
CA GLN A 120 -27.31 2.41 -12.84
C GLN A 120 -27.17 1.06 -12.15
N LYS A 121 -26.38 0.17 -12.73
CA LYS A 121 -26.03 -1.10 -12.11
C LYS A 121 -24.82 -0.92 -11.21
N LEU A 122 -24.97 -1.17 -9.92
CA LEU A 122 -23.87 -1.19 -8.95
C LEU A 122 -23.47 -2.60 -8.61
N TYR A 123 -22.18 -2.87 -8.58
CA TYR A 123 -21.59 -4.15 -8.25
C TYR A 123 -21.07 -4.10 -6.82
N LEU A 124 -21.55 -5.00 -5.99
CA LEU A 124 -21.08 -5.20 -4.62
C LEU A 124 -20.02 -6.29 -4.65
N LEU A 125 -18.75 -5.88 -4.77
CA LEU A 125 -17.61 -6.78 -4.91
C LEU A 125 -17.36 -7.57 -3.62
N LYS A 126 -16.83 -8.79 -3.80
CA LYS A 126 -16.51 -9.75 -2.73
C LYS A 126 -15.07 -10.28 -2.83
N GLY A 127 -14.29 -9.79 -3.80
CA GLY A 127 -12.95 -10.25 -4.15
C GLY A 127 -12.94 -11.23 -5.32
N LEU A 128 -11.82 -11.27 -6.04
CA LEU A 128 -11.58 -12.13 -7.21
C LEU A 128 -12.69 -12.10 -8.26
N GLY A 129 -13.14 -10.90 -8.65
CA GLY A 129 -14.19 -10.75 -9.64
C GLY A 129 -15.57 -11.21 -9.19
N GLN A 130 -15.72 -11.74 -7.97
CA GLN A 130 -17.03 -12.16 -7.45
C GLN A 130 -17.82 -10.96 -6.96
N TYR A 131 -19.11 -10.92 -7.28
CA TYR A 131 -20.01 -9.83 -6.92
C TYR A 131 -21.46 -10.25 -6.78
N THR A 132 -22.24 -9.40 -6.14
CA THR A 132 -23.69 -9.30 -6.33
C THR A 132 -23.96 -7.92 -6.92
N TYR A 133 -25.12 -7.72 -7.57
CA TYR A 133 -25.45 -6.40 -8.09
C TYR A 133 -26.80 -5.93 -7.58
N GLU A 134 -26.97 -4.63 -7.60
CA GLU A 134 -28.25 -3.97 -7.36
C GLU A 134 -28.50 -2.88 -8.40
N ILE A 135 -29.78 -2.59 -8.66
CA ILE A 135 -30.16 -1.47 -9.52
C ILE A 135 -30.25 -0.23 -8.65
N PHE A 136 -29.38 0.70 -8.91
CA PHE A 136 -29.29 1.97 -8.19
C PHE A 136 -30.14 3.03 -8.90
N GLY A 137 -31.27 3.35 -8.32
CA GLY A 137 -32.20 4.39 -8.79
C GLY A 137 -32.43 5.49 -7.74
N SER A 138 -31.78 5.41 -6.58
CA SER A 138 -31.80 6.46 -5.56
C SER A 138 -30.74 7.53 -5.83
N THR A 139 -30.89 8.70 -5.20
CA THR A 139 -29.95 9.81 -5.39
C THR A 139 -28.60 9.60 -4.73
N GLU A 140 -28.52 8.73 -3.72
CA GLU A 140 -27.31 8.52 -2.92
C GLU A 140 -27.21 7.10 -2.36
N ARG A 141 -25.99 6.57 -2.33
CA ARG A 141 -25.60 5.32 -1.69
C ARG A 141 -24.30 5.54 -0.89
N GLU A 142 -24.34 5.33 0.42
CA GLU A 142 -23.19 5.50 1.29
C GLU A 142 -22.63 4.15 1.75
N ARG A 143 -21.29 3.97 1.65
CA ARG A 143 -20.56 2.88 2.27
C ARG A 143 -19.47 3.42 3.19
N LYS A 144 -19.41 2.89 4.41
CA LYS A 144 -18.42 3.22 5.43
C LYS A 144 -17.47 2.06 5.66
N TYR A 145 -16.19 2.40 5.81
CA TYR A 145 -15.14 1.47 6.23
C TYR A 145 -14.59 1.96 7.56
N GLU A 146 -14.62 1.09 8.57
CA GLU A 146 -14.22 1.41 9.93
C GLU A 146 -13.19 0.41 10.42
N GLY A 147 -11.90 0.76 10.34
CA GLY A 147 -10.76 -0.07 10.70
C GLY A 147 -10.11 0.34 12.01
N ASN A 148 -9.70 -0.67 12.80
CA ASN A 148 -8.84 -0.52 13.95
C ASN A 148 -7.76 -1.59 13.88
N THR A 149 -6.49 -1.20 14.10
CA THR A 149 -5.35 -2.11 14.09
C THR A 149 -4.53 -1.90 15.36
N LEU A 150 -4.18 -3.00 16.01
CA LEU A 150 -3.26 -3.04 17.14
C LEU A 150 -2.00 -3.78 16.71
N GLY A 151 -0.84 -3.33 17.17
CA GLY A 151 0.42 -3.98 16.85
C GLY A 151 1.47 -3.78 17.92
N ALA A 152 2.55 -4.54 17.76
CA ALA A 152 3.74 -4.42 18.58
C ALA A 152 4.98 -4.52 17.68
N ALA A 153 6.03 -3.81 18.05
CA ALA A 153 7.32 -3.83 17.38
C ALA A 153 8.45 -4.02 18.37
N LEU A 154 9.50 -4.71 17.93
CA LEU A 154 10.74 -4.91 18.67
C LEU A 154 11.91 -4.63 17.75
N ASP A 155 12.93 -3.91 18.23
CA ASP A 155 14.20 -3.66 17.54
C ASP A 155 15.37 -3.95 18.50
N LEU A 156 16.30 -4.75 18.02
CA LEU A 156 17.57 -5.03 18.68
C LEU A 156 18.67 -4.39 17.86
N ARG A 157 19.46 -3.50 18.42
CA ARG A 157 20.48 -2.78 17.72
C ARG A 157 21.83 -2.86 18.44
N TYR A 158 22.85 -3.18 17.67
CA TYR A 158 24.25 -2.99 17.98
C TYR A 158 24.81 -1.83 17.15
N THR A 159 25.47 -0.87 17.76
CA THR A 159 26.01 0.31 17.05
C THR A 159 27.38 0.63 17.63
N GLU A 160 28.44 0.26 16.90
CA GLU A 160 29.82 0.59 17.28
C GLU A 160 30.09 2.08 16.99
N ASP A 161 29.65 2.55 15.81
CA ASP A 161 29.74 3.95 15.38
C ASP A 161 28.64 4.29 14.35
N SER A 162 28.72 5.46 13.72
CA SER A 162 27.74 5.90 12.70
C SER A 162 27.77 5.09 11.41
N SER A 163 28.85 4.35 11.15
CA SER A 163 29.07 3.56 9.94
C SER A 163 28.93 2.06 10.15
N ASN A 164 29.13 1.61 11.40
CA ASN A 164 29.09 0.20 11.80
C ASN A 164 27.91 -0.05 12.72
N TYR A 165 26.90 -0.69 12.20
CA TYR A 165 25.73 -1.09 12.99
C TYR A 165 25.12 -2.40 12.49
N LEU A 166 24.39 -3.05 13.40
CA LEU A 166 23.54 -4.19 13.13
C LEU A 166 22.18 -3.93 13.80
N SER A 167 21.09 -4.11 13.07
CA SER A 167 19.74 -4.04 13.61
C SER A 167 18.96 -5.27 13.17
N ILE A 168 18.22 -5.87 14.10
CA ILE A 168 17.26 -6.94 13.85
C ILE A 168 15.93 -6.47 14.43
N TYR A 169 14.92 -6.44 13.61
CA TYR A 169 13.61 -5.94 14.03
C TYR A 169 12.48 -6.88 13.64
N GLY A 170 11.39 -6.81 14.39
CA GLY A 170 10.15 -7.50 14.13
C GLY A 170 8.95 -6.65 14.48
N GLU A 171 7.88 -6.79 13.71
CA GLU A 171 6.61 -6.10 13.89
C GLU A 171 5.48 -7.08 13.62
N TYR A 172 4.43 -7.00 14.43
CA TYR A 172 3.18 -7.72 14.22
C TYR A 172 2.01 -6.78 14.38
N ARG A 173 1.03 -6.88 13.47
CA ARG A 173 -0.21 -6.10 13.49
C ARG A 173 -1.41 -7.02 13.36
N ASN A 174 -2.47 -6.70 14.07
CA ASN A 174 -3.77 -7.36 14.01
C ASN A 174 -4.85 -6.30 13.83
N GLY A 175 -5.62 -6.38 12.76
CA GLY A 175 -6.63 -5.41 12.40
C GLY A 175 -7.99 -6.04 12.14
N LEU A 176 -9.01 -5.23 12.38
CA LEU A 176 -10.39 -5.50 11.99
C LEU A 176 -10.96 -4.26 11.32
N GLU A 177 -11.47 -4.42 10.12
CA GLU A 177 -12.21 -3.39 9.41
C GLU A 177 -13.63 -3.85 9.13
N LYS A 178 -14.62 -3.03 9.53
CA LYS A 178 -16.04 -3.24 9.30
C LYS A 178 -16.47 -2.49 8.05
N VAL A 179 -17.29 -3.13 7.23
CA VAL A 179 -17.88 -2.56 6.01
C VAL A 179 -19.39 -2.44 6.21
N LEU A 180 -19.87 -1.19 6.20
CA LEU A 180 -21.24 -0.82 6.51
C LEU A 180 -21.84 -0.02 5.36
N ASP A 181 -22.98 -0.48 4.82
CA ASP A 181 -23.81 0.34 3.95
C ASP A 181 -24.89 1.05 4.78
N ILE A 182 -25.23 2.26 4.38
CA ILE A 182 -26.31 2.98 5.04
C ILE A 182 -27.58 2.82 4.21
N ASP A 183 -28.40 1.85 4.62
CA ASP A 183 -29.68 1.51 3.99
C ASP A 183 -30.83 1.94 4.91
N TYR A 184 -31.80 2.71 4.39
CA TYR A 184 -32.94 3.24 5.17
C TYR A 184 -32.49 4.02 6.42
N ASN A 185 -31.37 4.76 6.34
CA ASN A 185 -30.72 5.43 7.47
C ASN A 185 -30.28 4.48 8.61
N LYS A 186 -30.09 3.20 8.30
CA LYS A 186 -29.63 2.16 9.23
C LYS A 186 -28.39 1.48 8.69
N PRO A 187 -27.41 1.17 9.55
CA PRO A 187 -26.21 0.47 9.13
C PRO A 187 -26.54 -0.98 8.75
N HIS A 188 -26.27 -1.35 7.52
CA HIS A 188 -26.33 -2.69 6.98
C HIS A 188 -24.90 -3.26 6.93
N HIS A 189 -24.62 -4.27 7.71
CA HIS A 189 -23.29 -4.84 7.85
C HIS A 189 -22.98 -5.77 6.67
N ARG A 190 -22.11 -5.36 5.76
CA ARG A 190 -21.77 -6.12 4.55
C ARG A 190 -20.65 -7.11 4.77
N GLY A 191 -19.68 -6.78 5.60
CA GLY A 191 -18.57 -7.66 5.90
C GLY A 191 -17.63 -7.14 6.98
N ASN A 192 -16.82 -8.05 7.47
CA ASN A 192 -15.64 -7.75 8.28
C ASN A 192 -14.40 -8.23 7.54
N TYR A 193 -13.36 -7.43 7.56
CA TYR A 193 -12.06 -7.77 7.02
C TYR A 193 -11.03 -7.82 8.15
N TYR A 194 -10.47 -9.00 8.38
CA TYR A 194 -9.48 -9.27 9.41
C TYR A 194 -8.10 -9.28 8.78
N THR A 195 -7.15 -8.61 9.40
CA THR A 195 -5.77 -8.53 8.92
C THR A 195 -4.81 -9.00 10.01
N HIS A 196 -3.84 -9.83 9.62
CA HIS A 196 -2.72 -10.26 10.44
C HIS A 196 -1.46 -10.02 9.62
N ASP A 197 -0.71 -8.99 9.95
CA ASP A 197 0.47 -8.58 9.23
C ASP A 197 1.67 -8.76 10.13
N PHE A 198 2.73 -9.35 9.60
CA PHE A 198 3.98 -9.45 10.30
C PHE A 198 5.12 -9.04 9.38
N ARG A 199 6.13 -8.42 9.96
CA ARG A 199 7.34 -7.98 9.31
C ARG A 199 8.52 -8.31 10.20
N THR A 200 9.58 -8.85 9.63
CA THR A 200 10.86 -9.00 10.31
C THR A 200 11.97 -8.60 9.37
N GLY A 201 13.04 -8.09 9.89
CA GLY A 201 14.14 -7.66 9.05
C GLY A 201 15.45 -7.58 9.81
N TYR A 202 16.46 -7.48 8.99
CA TYR A 202 17.84 -7.35 9.36
C TYR A 202 18.45 -6.22 8.54
N ALA A 203 19.18 -5.34 9.19
CA ALA A 203 19.93 -4.30 8.53
C ALA A 203 21.31 -4.16 9.17
N THR A 204 22.33 -4.08 8.34
CA THR A 204 23.69 -3.87 8.81
C THR A 204 24.44 -2.90 7.91
N SER A 205 25.39 -2.22 8.47
CA SER A 205 26.38 -1.47 7.72
C SER A 205 27.76 -1.67 8.31
N ILE A 206 28.75 -1.79 7.45
CA ILE A 206 30.14 -2.09 7.80
C ILE A 206 31.06 -1.13 7.05
N GLU A 207 31.89 -0.38 7.78
CA GLU A 207 32.93 0.46 7.19
C GLU A 207 34.18 -0.40 6.86
N MET A 208 34.68 -0.26 5.65
CA MET A 208 35.93 -0.93 5.23
C MET A 208 37.17 -0.16 5.62
N PRO A 209 38.09 -0.74 6.39
CA PRO A 209 39.18 0.02 7.06
C PRO A 209 40.09 0.82 6.13
N ARG A 210 40.31 0.35 4.89
CA ARG A 210 41.31 0.92 3.99
C ARG A 210 40.88 2.25 3.36
N TYR A 211 39.60 2.38 2.98
CA TYR A 211 39.09 3.53 2.22
C TYR A 211 37.90 4.19 2.90
N ARG A 212 37.50 3.69 4.06
CA ARG A 212 36.29 4.08 4.78
C ARG A 212 35.01 3.98 3.93
N ASP A 213 35.05 3.14 2.89
CA ASP A 213 33.87 2.78 2.12
C ASP A 213 32.91 1.98 3.00
N VAL A 214 31.61 2.13 2.77
CA VAL A 214 30.60 1.49 3.60
C VAL A 214 29.77 0.54 2.77
N LEU A 215 29.66 -0.71 3.21
CA LEU A 215 28.69 -1.67 2.68
C LEU A 215 27.48 -1.73 3.62
N ALA A 216 26.32 -1.37 3.13
CA ALA A 216 25.05 -1.53 3.83
C ALA A 216 24.22 -2.65 3.20
N VAL A 217 23.71 -3.55 4.03
CA VAL A 217 22.85 -4.66 3.60
C VAL A 217 21.56 -4.61 4.39
N LYS A 218 20.43 -4.77 3.71
CA LYS A 218 19.11 -4.91 4.32
C LYS A 218 18.42 -6.14 3.76
N MET A 219 17.79 -6.90 4.65
CA MET A 219 16.90 -8.00 4.29
C MET A 219 15.62 -7.85 5.12
N GLU A 220 14.48 -7.98 4.47
CA GLU A 220 13.17 -7.84 5.12
C GLU A 220 12.23 -8.90 4.58
N TYR A 221 11.52 -9.55 5.47
CA TYR A 221 10.42 -10.43 5.15
C TYR A 221 9.15 -9.90 5.76
N SER A 222 8.07 -9.83 4.97
CA SER A 222 6.74 -9.51 5.45
C SER A 222 5.72 -10.53 4.96
N GLY A 223 4.74 -10.81 5.79
CA GLY A 223 3.62 -11.68 5.46
C GLY A 223 2.31 -11.05 5.85
N LEU A 224 1.35 -11.12 4.94
CA LEU A 224 -0.02 -10.68 5.14
C LEU A 224 -0.92 -11.90 5.14
N ARG A 225 -1.82 -11.98 6.12
CA ARG A 225 -2.80 -13.07 6.26
C ARG A 225 -4.15 -12.44 6.55
N HIS A 226 -4.92 -12.22 5.49
CA HIS A 226 -6.18 -11.52 5.58
C HIS A 226 -7.35 -12.45 5.33
N SER A 227 -8.48 -12.19 5.96
CA SER A 227 -9.71 -12.96 5.76
C SER A 227 -10.95 -12.10 5.83
N GLY A 228 -11.89 -12.38 4.94
CA GLY A 228 -13.20 -11.74 4.88
C GLY A 228 -14.27 -12.60 5.51
N ARG A 229 -15.18 -11.97 6.27
CA ARG A 229 -16.40 -12.55 6.81
C ARG A 229 -17.58 -11.80 6.22
N GLU A 230 -18.52 -12.52 5.64
CA GLU A 230 -19.78 -11.99 5.12
C GLU A 230 -20.92 -12.22 6.11
N PHE A 231 -21.97 -11.39 6.01
CA PHE A 231 -23.15 -11.49 6.84
C PHE A 231 -24.38 -11.70 5.94
N VAL A 232 -25.26 -12.63 6.34
CA VAL A 232 -26.61 -12.75 5.81
C VAL A 232 -27.52 -12.01 6.77
N GLN A 233 -28.23 -11.02 6.26
CA GLN A 233 -29.07 -10.15 7.08
C GLN A 233 -30.43 -9.94 6.40
N HIS A 234 -31.47 -9.75 7.20
CA HIS A 234 -32.76 -9.25 6.77
C HIS A 234 -33.14 -7.97 7.51
N PHE A 235 -34.00 -7.16 6.93
CA PHE A 235 -34.52 -5.96 7.59
C PHE A 235 -35.77 -6.30 8.39
N ASP A 236 -35.70 -6.10 9.71
CA ASP A 236 -36.85 -6.23 10.59
C ASP A 236 -37.50 -4.87 10.82
N SER A 237 -38.69 -4.69 10.31
CA SER A 237 -39.50 -3.46 10.43
C SER A 237 -40.33 -3.38 11.70
N SER A 238 -40.21 -4.34 12.62
CA SER A 238 -40.92 -4.31 13.90
C SER A 238 -40.52 -3.07 14.73
N SER A 239 -41.43 -2.58 15.56
CA SER A 239 -41.18 -1.38 16.39
C SER A 239 -40.03 -1.56 17.35
N ASP A 240 -39.72 -2.80 17.73
CA ASP A 240 -38.68 -3.11 18.72
C ASP A 240 -37.27 -3.13 18.12
N VAL A 241 -37.14 -3.49 16.85
CA VAL A 241 -35.84 -3.63 16.18
C VAL A 241 -35.63 -2.52 15.17
N ASN A 242 -36.56 -2.34 14.22
CA ASN A 242 -36.48 -1.37 13.13
C ASN A 242 -35.07 -1.21 12.54
N GLY A 243 -34.50 -2.30 12.07
CA GLY A 243 -33.11 -2.35 11.60
C GLY A 243 -32.72 -3.68 10.97
N TRP A 244 -31.44 -3.78 10.61
CA TRP A 244 -30.86 -4.98 10.02
C TRP A 244 -30.50 -6.01 11.10
N VAL A 245 -31.03 -7.22 10.98
CA VAL A 245 -30.78 -8.36 11.87
C VAL A 245 -29.89 -9.38 11.16
N THR A 246 -28.86 -9.87 11.85
CA THR A 246 -27.97 -10.89 11.29
C THR A 246 -28.55 -12.28 11.52
N ASP A 247 -28.83 -13.00 10.44
CA ASP A 247 -29.29 -14.39 10.45
C ASP A 247 -28.14 -15.37 10.58
N SER A 248 -27.06 -15.10 9.84
CA SER A 248 -25.86 -15.93 9.87
C SER A 248 -24.60 -15.17 9.48
N GLU A 249 -23.47 -15.68 9.98
CA GLU A 249 -22.14 -15.22 9.63
C GLU A 249 -21.43 -16.28 8.80
N LEU A 250 -20.72 -15.84 7.75
CA LEU A 250 -20.00 -16.70 6.81
C LEU A 250 -18.50 -16.40 6.88
N PRO A 251 -17.76 -17.00 7.84
CA PRO A 251 -16.34 -16.71 8.02
C PRO A 251 -15.47 -17.28 6.90
N GLY A 252 -14.38 -16.59 6.59
CA GLY A 252 -13.36 -17.07 5.66
C GLY A 252 -13.86 -17.25 4.22
N ARG A 253 -14.88 -16.48 3.80
CA ARG A 253 -15.34 -16.49 2.41
C ARG A 253 -14.28 -16.02 1.46
N TYR A 254 -13.58 -14.95 1.82
CA TYR A 254 -12.42 -14.43 1.12
C TYR A 254 -11.17 -14.61 1.97
N THR A 255 -10.05 -14.99 1.36
CA THR A 255 -8.75 -15.02 2.00
C THR A 255 -7.70 -14.43 1.08
N ASN A 256 -6.77 -13.65 1.64
CA ASN A 256 -5.56 -13.17 0.96
C ASN A 256 -4.34 -13.51 1.80
N LYS A 257 -3.38 -14.19 1.19
CA LYS A 257 -2.09 -14.55 1.79
C LYS A 257 -0.99 -13.99 0.90
N GLU A 258 -0.16 -13.15 1.46
CA GLU A 258 0.96 -12.55 0.75
C GLU A 258 2.25 -12.76 1.53
N ASP A 259 3.30 -13.21 0.84
CA ASP A 259 4.65 -13.36 1.34
C ASP A 259 5.58 -12.52 0.49
N HIS A 260 6.30 -11.61 1.11
CA HIS A 260 7.18 -10.68 0.46
C HIS A 260 8.57 -10.73 1.09
N LEU A 261 9.58 -11.00 0.29
CA LEU A 261 10.99 -10.96 0.67
C LEU A 261 11.69 -9.85 -0.11
N PHE A 262 12.33 -8.96 0.60
CA PHE A 262 13.13 -7.87 0.05
C PHE A 262 14.58 -8.00 0.53
N CYS A 263 15.53 -7.86 -0.39
CA CYS A 263 16.96 -7.80 -0.09
C CYS A 263 17.57 -6.62 -0.83
N SER A 264 18.46 -5.88 -0.17
CA SER A 264 19.23 -4.84 -0.82
C SER A 264 20.67 -4.80 -0.30
N ALA A 265 21.60 -4.45 -1.18
CA ALA A 265 22.97 -4.15 -0.83
C ALA A 265 23.36 -2.81 -1.45
N THR A 266 23.89 -1.91 -0.65
CA THR A 266 24.36 -0.59 -1.10
C THR A 266 25.83 -0.43 -0.72
N TYR A 267 26.66 -0.17 -1.72
CA TYR A 267 28.07 0.16 -1.53
C TYR A 267 28.26 1.66 -1.68
N PHE A 268 28.71 2.32 -0.61
CA PHE A 268 29.03 3.73 -0.57
C PHE A 268 30.54 3.89 -0.77
N LEU A 269 30.92 4.51 -1.88
CA LEU A 269 32.27 4.88 -2.19
C LEU A 269 32.55 6.27 -1.64
N ASN A 270 33.55 6.40 -0.77
CA ASN A 270 33.99 7.67 -0.22
C ASN A 270 35.10 8.30 -1.08
N ASP A 271 35.14 9.61 -1.11
CA ASP A 271 36.22 10.36 -1.69
C ASP A 271 37.47 10.15 -0.84
N ARG A 272 38.63 9.87 -1.48
CA ARG A 272 39.87 9.51 -0.79
C ARG A 272 40.48 10.63 0.00
N ASP A 273 40.23 11.87 -0.40
CA ASP A 273 40.85 13.06 0.21
C ASP A 273 40.00 13.64 1.33
N SER A 274 38.62 13.63 1.11
CA SER A 274 37.68 14.23 2.04
C SER A 274 36.99 13.24 2.95
N PHE A 275 37.08 11.91 2.67
CA PHE A 275 36.36 10.83 3.32
C PHE A 275 34.82 11.04 3.30
N ARG A 276 34.31 11.80 2.33
CA ARG A 276 32.88 12.05 2.15
C ARG A 276 32.32 11.12 1.10
N ARG A 277 31.06 10.69 1.27
CA ARG A 277 30.37 9.85 0.30
C ARG A 277 30.36 10.54 -1.06
N SER A 278 30.94 9.91 -2.07
CA SER A 278 30.97 10.45 -3.43
C SER A 278 30.02 9.72 -4.37
N TRP A 279 29.87 8.41 -4.21
CA TRP A 279 28.98 7.57 -4.97
C TRP A 279 28.28 6.56 -4.07
N ALA A 280 27.09 6.10 -4.49
CA ALA A 280 26.44 4.91 -3.95
C ALA A 280 25.97 4.03 -5.10
N PHE A 281 26.17 2.73 -4.96
CA PHE A 281 25.72 1.69 -5.89
C PHE A 281 24.82 0.75 -5.13
N THR A 282 23.57 0.62 -5.58
CA THR A 282 22.57 -0.22 -4.91
C THR A 282 22.10 -1.31 -5.84
N VAL A 283 22.03 -2.53 -5.32
CA VAL A 283 21.35 -3.68 -5.94
C VAL A 283 20.20 -4.08 -5.04
N GLU A 284 19.02 -4.29 -5.61
CA GLU A 284 17.84 -4.74 -4.88
C GLU A 284 17.23 -5.97 -5.56
N GLY A 285 16.71 -6.87 -4.76
CA GLY A 285 15.92 -8.02 -5.17
C GLY A 285 14.67 -8.13 -4.32
N GLU A 286 13.55 -8.46 -4.93
CA GLU A 286 12.25 -8.60 -4.27
C GLU A 286 11.52 -9.82 -4.83
N ILE A 287 10.96 -10.63 -3.96
CA ILE A 287 10.11 -11.75 -4.30
C ILE A 287 8.77 -11.52 -3.63
N ASN A 288 7.70 -11.52 -4.40
CA ASN A 288 6.34 -11.44 -3.91
C ASN A 288 5.55 -12.66 -4.35
N ASN A 289 4.85 -13.30 -3.40
CA ASN A 289 3.94 -14.40 -3.66
C ASN A 289 2.61 -14.08 -2.97
N CYS A 290 1.56 -13.90 -3.78
CA CYS A 290 0.21 -13.58 -3.31
C CYS A 290 -0.74 -14.71 -3.73
N VAL A 291 -1.54 -15.19 -2.79
CA VAL A 291 -2.58 -16.20 -3.04
C VAL A 291 -3.89 -15.65 -2.49
N GLN A 292 -4.83 -15.43 -3.38
CA GLN A 292 -6.19 -15.00 -3.05
C GLN A 292 -7.18 -16.13 -3.33
N GLU A 293 -8.20 -16.27 -2.50
CA GLU A 293 -9.23 -17.31 -2.65
C GLU A 293 -10.60 -16.76 -2.24
N TYR A 294 -11.61 -16.99 -3.07
CA TYR A 294 -13.01 -16.82 -2.70
C TYR A 294 -13.72 -18.17 -2.72
N ARG A 295 -13.95 -18.74 -1.55
CA ARG A 295 -14.36 -20.14 -1.38
C ARG A 295 -15.74 -20.45 -1.91
N ALA A 296 -16.67 -19.50 -1.90
CA ALA A 296 -18.07 -19.76 -2.31
C ALA A 296 -18.19 -20.07 -3.81
N ALA A 297 -17.29 -19.52 -4.64
CA ALA A 297 -17.27 -19.74 -6.08
C ALA A 297 -16.05 -20.56 -6.54
N ALA A 298 -15.29 -21.14 -5.60
CA ALA A 298 -14.04 -21.84 -5.88
C ALA A 298 -13.03 -20.99 -6.70
N ALA A 299 -13.13 -19.66 -6.60
CA ALA A 299 -12.23 -18.76 -7.30
C ALA A 299 -10.90 -18.68 -6.54
N LYS A 300 -9.78 -18.84 -7.24
CA LYS A 300 -8.44 -18.78 -6.67
C LYS A 300 -7.48 -18.14 -7.66
N GLU A 301 -6.65 -17.23 -7.14
CA GLU A 301 -5.58 -16.60 -7.88
C GLU A 301 -4.24 -16.79 -7.16
N THR A 302 -3.19 -17.04 -7.93
CA THR A 302 -1.82 -17.11 -7.42
C THR A 302 -0.93 -16.22 -8.27
N ILE A 303 -0.33 -15.21 -7.65
CA ILE A 303 0.55 -14.23 -8.30
C ILE A 303 1.96 -14.39 -7.71
N LYS A 304 2.96 -14.58 -8.57
CA LYS A 304 4.37 -14.57 -8.19
C LYS A 304 5.11 -13.52 -8.99
N ASN A 305 5.79 -12.62 -8.30
CA ASN A 305 6.58 -11.56 -8.92
C ASN A 305 8.00 -11.59 -8.39
N TYR A 306 8.94 -11.39 -9.32
CA TYR A 306 10.34 -11.13 -9.04
C TYR A 306 10.65 -9.72 -9.51
N ARG A 307 11.24 -8.91 -8.64
CA ARG A 307 11.64 -7.55 -8.97
C ARG A 307 13.11 -7.37 -8.70
N TYR A 308 13.78 -6.69 -9.61
CA TYR A 308 15.19 -6.38 -9.52
C TYR A 308 15.37 -4.89 -9.74
N ALA A 309 16.30 -4.29 -9.02
CA ALA A 309 16.65 -2.91 -9.23
C ALA A 309 18.16 -2.68 -9.13
N LEU A 310 18.63 -1.75 -9.94
CA LEU A 310 19.98 -1.21 -9.87
C LEU A 310 19.86 0.30 -9.74
N ALA A 311 20.60 0.88 -8.79
CA ALA A 311 20.65 2.32 -8.63
C ALA A 311 22.09 2.81 -8.51
N VAL A 312 22.33 3.98 -9.07
CA VAL A 312 23.59 4.71 -8.95
C VAL A 312 23.26 6.11 -8.47
N GLN A 313 23.93 6.55 -7.41
CA GLN A 313 23.75 7.88 -6.87
C GLN A 313 25.10 8.58 -6.76
N LYS A 314 25.14 9.84 -7.19
CA LYS A 314 26.30 10.74 -7.06
C LYS A 314 26.01 11.83 -6.08
N TYR A 315 26.98 12.09 -5.17
CA TYR A 315 26.94 13.21 -4.24
C TYR A 315 27.99 14.24 -4.64
N VAL A 316 27.59 15.51 -4.68
CA VAL A 316 28.47 16.65 -4.97
C VAL A 316 28.36 17.62 -3.81
N PHE A 317 29.47 17.77 -3.07
CA PHE A 317 29.55 18.67 -1.93
C PHE A 317 29.86 20.09 -2.40
N THR A 318 29.06 21.03 -1.93
CA THR A 318 29.25 22.48 -2.16
C THR A 318 29.57 23.17 -0.83
N ARG A 319 29.88 24.47 -0.88
CA ARG A 319 30.13 25.26 0.36
C ARG A 319 28.86 25.38 1.23
N SER A 320 27.68 25.32 0.65
CA SER A 320 26.40 25.57 1.34
C SER A 320 25.58 24.31 1.54
N GLY A 321 26.00 23.15 0.99
CA GLY A 321 25.21 21.92 1.10
C GLY A 321 25.69 20.80 0.21
N VAL A 322 24.80 19.85 -0.04
CA VAL A 322 25.06 18.66 -0.86
C VAL A 322 24.01 18.57 -1.96
N PHE A 323 24.48 18.47 -3.19
CA PHE A 323 23.66 18.08 -4.33
C PHE A 323 23.81 16.59 -4.55
N ASP A 324 22.69 15.88 -4.77
CA ASP A 324 22.68 14.48 -5.12
C ASP A 324 21.81 14.22 -6.35
N ILE A 325 22.27 13.31 -7.19
CA ILE A 325 21.53 12.77 -8.32
C ILE A 325 21.52 11.26 -8.24
N SER A 326 20.34 10.66 -8.37
CA SER A 326 20.15 9.21 -8.39
C SER A 326 19.46 8.78 -9.68
N LEU A 327 19.96 7.71 -10.27
CA LEU A 327 19.34 7.00 -11.38
C LEU A 327 19.05 5.58 -10.92
N LYS A 328 17.79 5.13 -11.06
CA LYS A 328 17.37 3.79 -10.69
C LYS A 328 16.61 3.13 -11.83
N GLY A 329 17.10 1.99 -12.27
CA GLY A 329 16.40 1.10 -13.18
C GLY A 329 15.76 -0.06 -12.42
N LYS A 330 14.51 -0.40 -12.74
CA LYS A 330 13.78 -1.52 -12.14
C LYS A 330 13.20 -2.40 -13.23
N MET A 331 13.14 -3.68 -12.95
CA MET A 331 12.51 -4.69 -13.78
C MET A 331 11.62 -5.58 -12.90
N SER A 332 10.45 -5.94 -13.40
CA SER A 332 9.56 -6.91 -12.77
C SER A 332 9.27 -8.03 -13.75
N GLU A 333 9.38 -9.25 -13.27
CA GLU A 333 8.96 -10.46 -13.97
C GLU A 333 7.84 -11.11 -13.16
N GLY A 334 6.63 -11.15 -13.74
CA GLY A 334 5.51 -11.91 -13.20
C GLY A 334 5.58 -13.35 -13.72
N ASN A 335 5.58 -14.31 -12.82
CA ASN A 335 5.54 -15.73 -13.18
C ASN A 335 4.38 -16.38 -12.44
N GLY A 336 3.50 -17.08 -13.18
CA GLY A 336 2.44 -17.90 -12.62
C GLY A 336 1.29 -17.12 -11.99
N SER A 337 0.82 -16.02 -12.59
CA SER A 337 -0.53 -15.57 -12.29
C SER A 337 -1.50 -16.58 -12.90
N PHE A 338 -2.28 -17.19 -12.03
CA PHE A 338 -3.26 -18.19 -12.42
C PHE A 338 -4.55 -17.89 -11.68
N LEU A 339 -5.61 -17.62 -12.41
CA LEU A 339 -6.94 -17.46 -11.89
C LEU A 339 -7.77 -18.69 -12.27
N GLU A 340 -8.07 -19.53 -11.29
CA GLU A 340 -9.12 -20.53 -11.40
C GLU A 340 -10.46 -19.83 -11.14
N TYR A 341 -11.34 -19.86 -12.12
CA TYR A 341 -12.63 -19.20 -12.04
C TYR A 341 -13.69 -20.06 -12.71
N THR A 342 -14.80 -20.27 -12.03
CA THR A 342 -15.98 -20.91 -12.61
C THR A 342 -17.04 -19.83 -12.88
N PRO A 343 -17.24 -19.39 -14.13
CA PRO A 343 -18.25 -18.41 -14.46
C PRO A 343 -19.64 -18.95 -14.11
N ARG A 344 -20.49 -18.08 -13.57
CA ARG A 344 -21.90 -18.38 -13.46
C ARG A 344 -22.55 -18.23 -14.84
N GLU A 345 -23.39 -19.16 -15.23
CA GLU A 345 -24.04 -19.23 -16.55
C GLU A 345 -24.88 -17.99 -16.93
N THR A 346 -25.17 -17.11 -15.98
CA THR A 346 -26.05 -15.94 -16.16
C THR A 346 -25.33 -14.61 -16.04
N GLU A 347 -24.01 -14.56 -15.91
CA GLU A 347 -23.25 -13.32 -15.68
C GLU A 347 -22.75 -12.71 -16.98
N ASP A 348 -22.77 -11.38 -17.01
CA ASP A 348 -22.15 -10.61 -18.08
C ASP A 348 -20.64 -10.80 -18.03
N THR A 349 -20.13 -11.64 -18.93
CA THR A 349 -18.70 -12.02 -19.00
C THR A 349 -17.78 -10.82 -19.14
N ASN A 350 -18.24 -9.73 -19.81
CA ASN A 350 -17.46 -8.52 -19.99
C ASN A 350 -17.16 -7.79 -18.68
N ILE A 351 -18.08 -7.88 -17.70
CA ILE A 351 -17.90 -7.21 -16.40
C ILE A 351 -16.93 -7.99 -15.54
N THR A 352 -17.05 -9.31 -15.51
CA THR A 352 -16.12 -10.16 -14.78
C THR A 352 -14.70 -10.02 -15.35
N ALA A 353 -14.54 -10.02 -16.65
CA ALA A 353 -13.27 -9.75 -17.31
C ALA A 353 -12.70 -8.37 -16.89
N GLY A 354 -13.51 -7.31 -16.89
CA GLY A 354 -13.09 -5.97 -16.49
C GLY A 354 -12.69 -5.85 -15.02
N LEU A 355 -13.31 -6.61 -14.12
CA LEU A 355 -12.93 -6.69 -12.70
C LEU A 355 -11.61 -7.44 -12.52
N ILE A 356 -11.40 -8.51 -13.28
CA ILE A 356 -10.18 -9.31 -13.31
C ILE A 356 -9.04 -8.53 -13.94
N ASP A 357 -9.25 -7.81 -15.05
CA ASP A 357 -8.23 -7.00 -15.72
C ASP A 357 -7.56 -5.98 -14.79
N HIS A 358 -8.31 -5.45 -13.82
CA HIS A 358 -7.74 -4.56 -12.83
C HIS A 358 -6.70 -5.28 -11.95
N ASP A 359 -6.94 -6.53 -11.59
CA ASP A 359 -6.03 -7.34 -10.77
C ASP A 359 -4.86 -7.89 -11.60
N PHE A 360 -5.05 -8.18 -12.89
CA PHE A 360 -4.00 -8.64 -13.81
C PHE A 360 -2.91 -7.61 -14.13
N ALA A 361 -3.19 -6.32 -13.97
CA ALA A 361 -2.17 -5.29 -14.18
C ALA A 361 -1.04 -5.35 -13.13
N LEU A 362 -1.25 -5.98 -11.98
CA LEU A 362 -0.28 -6.11 -10.90
C LEU A 362 0.84 -7.13 -11.19
N PRO A 363 0.57 -8.31 -11.78
CA PRO A 363 1.60 -9.31 -12.06
C PRO A 363 2.35 -9.11 -13.39
N SER A 364 2.01 -8.08 -14.16
CA SER A 364 2.61 -7.86 -15.48
C SER A 364 4.11 -7.62 -15.43
N ASN A 365 4.80 -8.09 -16.48
CA ASN A 365 6.19 -7.72 -16.72
C ASN A 365 6.27 -6.23 -17.02
N TRP A 366 7.17 -5.52 -16.36
CA TRP A 366 7.37 -4.10 -16.58
C TRP A 366 8.80 -3.66 -16.33
N TYR A 367 9.17 -2.56 -16.96
CA TYR A 367 10.43 -1.86 -16.73
C TYR A 367 10.14 -0.45 -16.24
N SER A 368 10.95 0.07 -15.34
CA SER A 368 10.89 1.48 -14.96
C SER A 368 12.26 2.11 -14.85
N GLY A 369 12.29 3.41 -15.07
CA GLY A 369 13.43 4.26 -14.79
C GLY A 369 13.00 5.41 -13.90
N ASP A 370 13.75 5.66 -12.82
CA ASP A 370 13.50 6.73 -11.87
C ASP A 370 14.73 7.66 -11.88
N ILE A 371 14.49 8.95 -11.84
CA ILE A 371 15.52 10.00 -11.67
C ILE A 371 15.14 10.82 -10.46
N ASP A 372 16.07 10.92 -9.52
CA ASP A 372 15.93 11.75 -8.32
C ASP A 372 17.03 12.81 -8.32
N LEU A 373 16.65 14.06 -8.08
CA LEU A 373 17.54 15.20 -7.90
C LEU A 373 17.29 15.80 -6.52
N GLY A 374 18.30 15.93 -5.72
CA GLY A 374 18.19 16.51 -4.39
C GLY A 374 19.22 17.61 -4.15
N TYR A 375 18.83 18.63 -3.42
CA TYR A 375 19.78 19.58 -2.84
C TYR A 375 19.44 19.81 -1.37
N THR A 376 20.44 19.56 -0.52
CA THR A 376 20.32 19.74 0.92
C THR A 376 21.21 20.90 1.37
N TRP A 377 20.60 22.01 1.82
CA TRP A 377 21.32 23.11 2.47
C TRP A 377 21.61 22.77 3.91
N THR A 378 22.83 23.01 4.32
CA THR A 378 23.21 22.97 5.74
C THR A 378 22.96 24.36 6.34
N LEU A 379 22.06 24.45 7.29
CA LEU A 379 21.70 25.69 7.98
C LEU A 379 22.46 25.82 9.30
N LYS A 380 22.33 26.97 9.96
CA LYS A 380 22.94 27.19 11.29
C LYS A 380 22.36 26.22 12.32
N ARG A 381 23.15 25.84 13.33
CA ARG A 381 22.79 24.94 14.45
C ARG A 381 22.44 23.48 14.06
N GLY A 382 22.96 23.00 12.93
CA GLY A 382 22.72 21.62 12.50
C GLY A 382 21.39 21.40 11.77
N ASN A 383 20.59 22.44 11.56
CA ASN A 383 19.37 22.36 10.76
C ASN A 383 19.69 22.14 9.28
N ALA A 384 18.80 21.53 8.54
CA ALA A 384 18.95 21.33 7.11
C ALA A 384 17.61 21.55 6.39
N LEU A 385 17.70 22.11 5.18
CA LEU A 385 16.57 22.22 4.23
C LEU A 385 16.91 21.39 3.01
N ARG A 386 16.04 20.46 2.62
CA ARG A 386 16.16 19.66 1.40
C ARG A 386 15.06 19.99 0.42
N LEU A 387 15.44 20.27 -0.81
CA LEU A 387 14.54 20.24 -1.98
C LEU A 387 14.83 18.98 -2.78
N GLN A 388 13.79 18.35 -3.25
CA GLN A 388 13.87 17.12 -4.03
C GLN A 388 12.92 17.18 -5.21
N ALA A 389 13.39 16.74 -6.38
CA ALA A 389 12.61 16.54 -7.58
C ALA A 389 12.77 15.09 -8.03
N GLN A 390 11.66 14.43 -8.30
CA GLN A 390 11.63 13.06 -8.79
C GLN A 390 10.88 13.01 -10.11
N ALA A 391 11.36 12.20 -11.03
CA ALA A 391 10.64 11.83 -12.23
C ALA A 391 10.75 10.32 -12.43
N PHE A 392 9.68 9.70 -12.88
CA PHE A 392 9.69 8.28 -13.21
C PHE A 392 8.95 8.00 -14.52
N PHE A 393 9.39 6.95 -15.16
CA PHE A 393 8.70 6.33 -16.28
C PHE A 393 8.60 4.83 -16.03
N LYS A 394 7.43 4.24 -16.28
CA LYS A 394 7.16 2.83 -16.15
C LYS A 394 6.39 2.36 -17.38
N ASP A 395 6.86 1.27 -17.99
CA ASP A 395 6.24 0.65 -19.16
C ASP A 395 6.02 -0.83 -18.88
N SER A 396 4.82 -1.33 -19.11
CA SER A 396 4.55 -2.77 -19.12
C SER A 396 4.88 -3.30 -20.51
N GLY A 397 5.79 -4.26 -20.59
CA GLY A 397 5.93 -5.06 -21.78
C GLY A 397 4.58 -5.72 -22.19
N ARG A 398 4.51 -6.36 -23.36
CA ARG A 398 3.32 -7.14 -23.75
C ARG A 398 3.05 -8.17 -22.65
N ASN A 399 1.87 -8.12 -22.05
CA ASN A 399 1.39 -9.16 -21.16
C ASN A 399 1.27 -10.46 -21.96
N ARG A 400 1.98 -11.50 -21.53
CA ARG A 400 1.84 -12.86 -22.07
C ARG A 400 0.70 -13.65 -21.40
N LEU A 401 -0.21 -12.98 -20.70
CA LEU A 401 -1.38 -13.61 -20.07
C LEU A 401 -2.53 -13.81 -21.06
N THR A 402 -2.23 -14.14 -22.32
CA THR A 402 -3.21 -14.73 -23.21
C THR A 402 -3.23 -16.23 -22.93
N ASP A 403 -3.99 -16.62 -21.92
CA ASP A 403 -4.26 -18.03 -21.69
C ASP A 403 -5.43 -18.43 -22.60
N GLU A 404 -5.09 -18.90 -23.80
CA GLU A 404 -6.06 -19.45 -24.75
C GLU A 404 -6.82 -20.66 -24.16
N GLU A 405 -6.30 -21.29 -23.10
CA GLU A 405 -6.93 -22.43 -22.42
C GLU A 405 -8.11 -22.04 -21.53
N ASN A 406 -8.21 -20.80 -21.06
CA ASN A 406 -9.27 -20.35 -20.12
C ASN A 406 -10.34 -19.49 -20.76
N GLY A 407 -10.40 -19.38 -22.08
CA GLY A 407 -11.49 -18.71 -22.80
C GLY A 407 -11.55 -17.19 -22.61
N LEU A 408 -10.48 -16.57 -22.13
CA LEU A 408 -10.34 -15.12 -22.13
C LEU A 408 -9.93 -14.69 -23.54
N ASP A 409 -10.82 -14.04 -24.26
CA ASP A 409 -10.56 -13.51 -25.58
C ASP A 409 -9.30 -12.63 -25.58
N ALA A 410 -8.42 -12.81 -26.56
CA ALA A 410 -7.21 -12.02 -26.74
C ALA A 410 -7.47 -10.49 -26.82
N ASP A 411 -8.69 -10.08 -27.12
CA ASP A 411 -9.13 -8.69 -27.15
C ASP A 411 -9.43 -8.10 -25.76
N SER A 412 -9.57 -8.93 -24.73
CA SER A 412 -9.77 -8.51 -23.34
C SER A 412 -8.49 -8.45 -22.50
N ALA A 413 -7.35 -8.92 -23.04
CA ALA A 413 -6.08 -8.79 -22.34
C ALA A 413 -5.70 -7.31 -22.15
N PRO A 414 -5.30 -6.87 -20.95
CA PRO A 414 -4.88 -5.50 -20.72
C PRO A 414 -3.75 -5.15 -21.69
N GLY A 415 -3.99 -4.16 -22.54
CA GLY A 415 -3.03 -3.67 -23.51
C GLY A 415 -1.77 -3.15 -22.81
N ARG A 416 -0.70 -2.93 -23.59
CA ARG A 416 0.48 -2.24 -23.11
C ARG A 416 0.08 -0.95 -22.38
N TRP A 417 0.48 -0.82 -21.13
CA TRP A 417 0.26 0.41 -20.37
C TRP A 417 1.60 1.07 -20.03
N TRP A 418 1.58 2.37 -19.94
CA TRP A 418 2.72 3.13 -19.45
C TRP A 418 2.26 4.16 -18.41
N ARG A 419 3.17 4.52 -17.52
CA ARG A 419 2.96 5.57 -16.53
C ARG A 419 4.20 6.44 -16.48
N ALA A 420 4.00 7.73 -16.39
CA ALA A 420 5.05 8.68 -16.10
C ALA A 420 4.55 9.65 -15.04
N GLY A 421 5.43 10.14 -14.21
CA GLY A 421 5.09 11.09 -13.18
C GLY A 421 6.29 11.88 -12.72
N CYS A 422 6.01 13.01 -12.07
CA CYS A 422 7.00 13.81 -11.37
C CYS A 422 6.45 14.25 -10.01
N ALA A 423 7.36 14.42 -9.05
CA ALA A 423 7.03 14.92 -7.74
C ALA A 423 8.08 15.95 -7.30
N LEU A 424 7.64 16.96 -6.56
CA LEU A 424 8.50 17.93 -5.89
C LEU A 424 8.28 17.80 -4.39
N GLY A 425 9.37 17.76 -3.64
CA GLY A 425 9.35 17.64 -2.19
C GLY A 425 10.21 18.68 -1.51
N VAL A 426 9.78 19.09 -0.31
CA VAL A 426 10.53 19.95 0.58
C VAL A 426 10.57 19.26 1.94
N ALA A 427 11.77 19.10 2.50
CA ALA A 427 11.95 18.56 3.84
C ALA A 427 12.80 19.52 4.67
N PHE A 428 12.43 19.71 5.92
CA PHE A 428 13.17 20.53 6.87
C PHE A 428 13.55 19.68 8.08
N LYS A 429 14.82 19.74 8.46
CA LYS A 429 15.36 19.07 9.66
C LYS A 429 15.75 20.16 10.66
N PHE A 430 15.17 20.08 11.86
CA PHE A 430 15.45 20.94 13.00
C PHE A 430 16.60 20.42 13.84
#